data_2aba4ba8633ebd923bc95006015a27c1
#
_entry.id   2aba4ba8633ebd923bc95006015a27c1
#
_cell.length_a   1.000
_cell.length_b   1.000
_cell.length_c   1.000
_cell.angle_alpha   90.00
_cell.angle_beta   90.00
_cell.angle_gamma   90.00
#
_symmetry.space_group_name_H-M   'P 1'
#
loop_
_entity.id
_entity.type
_entity.pdbx_description
1 polymer ?
#
loop_
_entity_poly.entity_id
_entity_poly.type
_entity_poly.pdbx_seq_one_letter_code
_entity_poly.pdbx_strand_id
1 'polypeptide(L)'
;KNYSTLVCRTVPLWGGFPAFDVVLLGAGDDGHTSSIFPGQEYLLSSFHPYEVSVNPYNGQKRIAMTGCLLFAAKNLIFFITGKNKADVVRDILDSGDTGPAAYVAHHAERVELFLDAQANGGKMST
;
A
#
# COMPACT_ATOMS: atom_id res chain seq x y z
N LYS A 1 5.09 -18.25 0.19
CA LYS A 1 5.82 -18.84 -0.94
C LYS A 1 4.89 -19.54 -1.92
N ASN A 2 4.06 -20.44 -1.40
CA ASN A 2 3.08 -21.15 -2.25
C ASN A 2 2.06 -20.19 -2.86
N TYR A 3 1.64 -19.19 -2.09
CA TYR A 3 0.68 -18.21 -2.58
C TYR A 3 1.27 -17.34 -3.68
N SER A 4 2.53 -16.92 -3.51
CA SER A 4 3.22 -16.17 -4.58
C SER A 4 3.27 -16.97 -5.87
N THR A 5 3.58 -18.25 -5.78
CA THR A 5 3.62 -19.14 -6.95
C THR A 5 2.25 -19.24 -7.62
N LEU A 6 1.20 -19.40 -6.84
CA LEU A 6 -0.16 -19.48 -7.36
C LEU A 6 -0.56 -18.19 -8.07
N VAL A 7 -0.27 -17.05 -7.48
CA VAL A 7 -0.60 -15.75 -8.07
C VAL A 7 0.18 -15.54 -9.37
N CYS A 8 1.46 -15.88 -9.40
CA CYS A 8 2.28 -15.77 -10.60
C CYS A 8 1.75 -16.62 -11.75
N ARG A 9 1.10 -17.75 -11.45
CA ARG A 9 0.51 -18.63 -12.47
C ARG A 9 -0.86 -18.16 -12.94
N THR A 10 -1.56 -17.42 -12.11
CA THR A 10 -2.98 -17.09 -12.34
C THR A 10 -3.16 -15.70 -12.91
N VAL A 11 -2.35 -14.74 -12.44
CA VAL A 11 -2.44 -13.34 -12.84
C VAL A 11 -1.46 -13.07 -13.98
N PRO A 12 -1.89 -12.36 -15.05
CA PRO A 12 -0.95 -12.00 -16.13
C PRO A 12 0.24 -11.23 -15.62
N LEU A 13 1.42 -11.50 -16.19
CA LEU A 13 2.66 -10.87 -15.78
C LEU A 13 2.96 -9.62 -16.62
N TRP A 14 3.53 -8.63 -15.98
CA TRP A 14 4.09 -7.45 -16.64
C TRP A 14 5.46 -7.17 -16.02
N GLY A 15 6.49 -7.10 -16.86
CA GLY A 15 7.85 -6.92 -16.36
C GLY A 15 8.34 -8.06 -15.46
N GLY A 16 7.76 -9.26 -15.59
CA GLY A 16 8.11 -10.42 -14.78
C GLY A 16 7.34 -10.54 -13.47
N PHE A 17 6.43 -9.60 -13.18
CA PHE A 17 5.65 -9.62 -11.95
C PHE A 17 4.14 -9.68 -12.23
N PRO A 18 3.36 -10.34 -11.36
CA PRO A 18 1.91 -10.31 -11.51
C PRO A 18 1.39 -8.87 -11.53
N ALA A 19 0.59 -8.55 -12.54
CA ALA A 19 0.07 -7.20 -12.73
C ALA A 19 -1.44 -7.23 -12.58
N PHE A 20 -1.94 -6.77 -11.44
CA PHE A 20 -3.38 -6.60 -11.23
C PHE A 20 -3.87 -5.36 -11.97
N ASP A 21 -5.09 -5.42 -12.45
CA ASP A 21 -5.71 -4.26 -13.09
C ASP A 21 -6.00 -3.16 -12.07
N VAL A 22 -6.47 -3.54 -10.89
CA VAL A 22 -6.76 -2.62 -9.79
C VAL A 22 -6.31 -3.23 -8.48
N VAL A 23 -5.59 -2.46 -7.68
CA VAL A 23 -5.27 -2.81 -6.30
C VAL A 23 -5.89 -1.76 -5.39
N LEU A 24 -6.73 -2.21 -4.47
CA LEU A 24 -7.39 -1.35 -3.51
C LEU A 24 -6.66 -1.45 -2.17
N LEU A 25 -6.22 -0.32 -1.65
CA LEU A 25 -5.47 -0.25 -0.40
C LEU A 25 -6.15 0.65 0.61
N GLY A 26 -6.05 0.25 1.87
CA GLY A 26 -6.25 1.16 2.99
C GLY A 26 -4.90 1.68 3.49
N ALA A 27 -4.94 2.50 4.51
CA ALA A 27 -3.74 2.95 5.21
C ALA A 27 -4.03 3.01 6.70
N GLY A 28 -3.05 2.61 7.50
CA GLY A 28 -3.12 2.75 8.95
C GLY A 28 -2.77 4.15 9.40
N ASP A 29 -3.21 4.52 10.58
CA ASP A 29 -2.88 5.83 11.17
C ASP A 29 -1.38 5.96 11.48
N ASP A 30 -0.66 4.85 11.57
CA ASP A 30 0.80 4.82 11.70
C ASP A 30 1.53 4.94 10.35
N GLY A 31 0.81 4.98 9.24
CA GLY A 31 1.39 5.07 7.90
C GLY A 31 1.60 3.74 7.20
N HIS A 32 1.16 2.61 7.80
CA HIS A 32 1.28 1.33 7.10
C HIS A 32 0.26 1.19 5.97
N THR A 33 0.59 0.38 4.98
CA THR A 33 -0.36 -0.06 3.95
C THR A 33 -0.04 -1.51 3.57
N SER A 34 -1.02 -2.22 2.99
CA SER A 34 -0.96 -3.67 2.83
C SER A 34 -0.79 -4.30 4.22
N SER A 35 0.28 -4.97 4.49
CA SER A 35 0.73 -5.28 5.85
C SER A 35 2.21 -4.93 5.98
N ILE A 36 2.60 -3.81 5.39
CA ILE A 36 3.95 -3.27 5.46
C ILE A 36 3.93 -2.14 6.47
N PHE A 37 4.53 -2.38 7.63
CA PHE A 37 4.55 -1.45 8.75
C PHE A 37 5.80 -0.60 8.74
N PRO A 38 5.78 0.58 9.41
CA PRO A 38 7.00 1.37 9.57
C PRO A 38 8.12 0.51 10.19
N GLY A 39 9.32 0.61 9.62
CA GLY A 39 10.45 -0.23 10.00
C GLY A 39 10.59 -1.49 9.15
N GLN A 40 9.62 -1.78 8.29
CA GLN A 40 9.66 -2.96 7.41
C GLN A 40 9.69 -2.56 5.94
N GLU A 41 10.26 -1.41 5.64
CA GLU A 41 10.32 -0.85 4.28
C GLU A 41 11.07 -1.74 3.29
N TYR A 42 11.87 -2.69 3.78
CA TYR A 42 12.52 -3.69 2.92
C TYR A 42 11.51 -4.48 2.08
N LEU A 43 10.27 -4.61 2.56
CA LEU A 43 9.20 -5.29 1.82
C LEU A 43 8.78 -4.52 0.56
N LEU A 44 9.02 -3.21 0.53
CA LEU A 44 8.75 -2.40 -0.66
C LEU A 44 9.75 -2.64 -1.79
N SER A 45 10.91 -3.19 -1.47
CA SER A 45 11.95 -3.53 -2.44
C SER A 45 12.03 -5.02 -2.74
N SER A 46 11.15 -5.82 -2.17
CA SER A 46 11.17 -7.27 -2.36
C SER A 46 10.80 -7.66 -3.78
N PHE A 47 11.44 -8.69 -4.30
CA PHE A 47 11.09 -9.32 -5.58
C PHE A 47 10.11 -10.50 -5.40
N HIS A 48 9.76 -10.84 -4.17
CA HIS A 48 8.75 -11.86 -3.89
C HIS A 48 7.38 -11.19 -3.78
N PRO A 49 6.38 -11.59 -4.56
CA PRO A 49 5.07 -10.92 -4.58
C PRO A 49 4.40 -10.82 -3.21
N TYR A 50 4.56 -11.85 -2.39
CA TYR A 50 4.03 -11.86 -1.02
C TYR A 50 5.12 -12.31 -0.07
N GLU A 51 5.20 -11.67 1.07
CA GLU A 51 6.12 -12.04 2.14
C GLU A 51 5.43 -11.93 3.49
N VAL A 52 6.00 -12.64 4.47
CA VAL A 52 5.52 -12.55 5.84
C VAL A 52 5.99 -11.24 6.45
N SER A 53 5.07 -10.51 7.04
CA SER A 53 5.36 -9.35 7.87
C SER A 53 4.89 -9.59 9.29
N VAL A 54 5.30 -8.74 10.21
CA VAL A 54 4.91 -8.84 11.61
C VAL A 54 4.30 -7.53 12.05
N ASN A 55 3.09 -7.59 12.60
CA ASN A 55 2.47 -6.42 13.19
C ASN A 55 3.26 -6.03 14.44
N PRO A 56 3.91 -4.84 14.48
CA PRO A 56 4.80 -4.48 15.59
C PRO A 56 4.04 -4.21 16.89
N TYR A 57 2.73 -4.04 16.83
CA TYR A 57 1.93 -3.70 18.01
C TYR A 57 1.45 -4.92 18.77
N ASN A 58 1.28 -6.06 18.11
CA ASN A 58 0.76 -7.28 18.75
C ASN A 58 1.54 -8.55 18.38
N GLY A 59 2.58 -8.45 17.55
CA GLY A 59 3.40 -9.58 17.14
C GLY A 59 2.73 -10.54 16.16
N GLN A 60 1.54 -10.23 15.67
CA GLN A 60 0.83 -11.09 14.75
C GLN A 60 1.53 -11.14 13.39
N LYS A 61 1.75 -12.36 12.90
CA LYS A 61 2.28 -12.55 11.55
C LYS A 61 1.20 -12.34 10.51
N ARG A 62 1.59 -11.71 9.42
CA ARG A 62 0.71 -11.41 8.30
C ARG A 62 1.38 -11.77 6.99
N ILE A 63 0.58 -11.93 5.95
CA ILE A 63 1.08 -12.06 4.58
C ILE A 63 0.85 -10.73 3.89
N ALA A 64 1.93 -10.08 3.50
CA ALA A 64 1.88 -8.76 2.89
C ALA A 64 2.06 -8.86 1.39
N MET A 65 1.28 -8.08 0.65
CA MET A 65 1.55 -7.77 -0.75
C MET A 65 2.73 -6.81 -0.78
N THR A 66 3.79 -7.18 -1.48
CA THR A 66 5.05 -6.43 -1.47
C THR A 66 5.10 -5.36 -2.56
N GLY A 67 6.20 -4.59 -2.57
CA GLY A 67 6.38 -3.52 -3.55
C GLY A 67 6.33 -3.98 -5.00
N CYS A 68 6.88 -5.16 -5.31
CA CYS A 68 6.88 -5.62 -6.71
C CYS A 68 5.46 -5.82 -7.26
N LEU A 69 4.49 -6.21 -6.43
CA LEU A 69 3.09 -6.27 -6.83
C LEU A 69 2.44 -4.90 -6.87
N LEU A 70 2.70 -4.10 -5.85
CA LEU A 70 2.07 -2.79 -5.72
C LEU A 70 2.48 -1.87 -6.87
N PHE A 71 3.75 -1.89 -7.24
CA PHE A 71 4.25 -1.03 -8.31
C PHE A 71 3.99 -1.58 -9.71
N ALA A 72 3.67 -2.87 -9.85
CA ALA A 72 3.25 -3.47 -11.12
C ALA A 72 1.76 -3.27 -11.40
N ALA A 73 0.96 -2.88 -10.43
CA ALA A 73 -0.48 -2.68 -10.59
C ALA A 73 -0.76 -1.57 -11.61
N LYS A 74 -1.74 -1.80 -12.48
CA LYS A 74 -2.12 -0.81 -13.48
C LYS A 74 -2.79 0.41 -12.87
N ASN A 75 -3.59 0.20 -11.83
CA ASN A 75 -4.25 1.27 -11.09
C ASN A 75 -4.19 0.94 -9.61
N LEU A 76 -3.77 1.89 -8.82
CA LEU A 76 -3.69 1.73 -7.38
C LEU A 76 -4.61 2.75 -6.74
N ILE A 77 -5.52 2.28 -5.88
CA ILE A 77 -6.53 3.12 -5.27
C ILE A 77 -6.40 3.02 -3.77
N PHE A 78 -6.20 4.17 -3.12
CA PHE A 78 -6.32 4.29 -1.68
C PHE A 78 -7.73 4.72 -1.32
N PHE A 79 -8.38 3.96 -0.46
CA PHE A 79 -9.70 4.27 0.08
C PHE A 79 -9.53 4.49 1.58
N ILE A 80 -9.58 5.75 2.02
CA ILE A 80 -9.21 6.12 3.38
C ILE A 80 -10.31 7.01 3.96
N THR A 81 -10.86 6.60 5.09
CA THR A 81 -11.93 7.34 5.76
C THR A 81 -11.63 7.49 7.26
N GLY A 82 -12.15 8.55 7.84
CA GLY A 82 -12.10 8.78 9.27
C GLY A 82 -11.08 9.84 9.69
N LYS A 83 -11.40 10.51 10.77
CA LYS A 83 -10.59 11.61 11.31
C LYS A 83 -9.20 11.13 11.76
N ASN A 84 -9.10 9.91 12.26
CA ASN A 84 -7.83 9.33 12.72
C ASN A 84 -6.85 9.06 11.57
N LYS A 85 -7.30 9.18 10.34
CA LYS A 85 -6.45 9.01 9.14
C LYS A 85 -5.93 10.33 8.57
N ALA A 86 -6.30 11.47 9.17
CA ALA A 86 -5.93 12.78 8.61
C ALA A 86 -4.40 12.96 8.51
N ASP A 87 -3.64 12.45 9.47
CA ASP A 87 -2.19 12.58 9.45
C ASP A 87 -1.55 11.76 8.32
N VAL A 88 -1.98 10.51 8.13
CA VAL A 88 -1.44 9.68 7.04
C VAL A 88 -1.85 10.23 5.67
N VAL A 89 -3.05 10.79 5.54
CA VAL A 89 -3.47 11.44 4.30
C VAL A 89 -2.58 12.64 4.00
N ARG A 90 -2.29 13.45 5.01
CA ARG A 90 -1.38 14.59 4.85
C ARG A 90 -0.01 14.13 4.39
N ASP A 91 0.52 13.05 4.95
CA ASP A 91 1.82 12.49 4.54
C ASP A 91 1.78 12.01 3.09
N ILE A 92 0.67 11.39 2.65
CA ILE A 92 0.50 10.97 1.27
C ILE A 92 0.48 12.17 0.31
N LEU A 93 -0.18 13.25 0.71
CA LEU A 93 -0.30 14.45 -0.12
C LEU A 93 0.98 15.29 -0.13
N ASP A 94 1.83 15.15 0.87
CA ASP A 94 3.14 15.79 0.92
C ASP A 94 4.13 15.08 -0.01
N SER A 95 5.26 15.73 -0.28
CA SER A 95 6.28 15.20 -1.18
C SER A 95 7.28 14.26 -0.52
N GLY A 96 7.28 14.14 0.79
CA GLY A 96 8.21 13.27 1.52
C GLY A 96 7.71 11.83 1.61
N ASP A 97 8.62 10.88 1.63
CA ASP A 97 8.28 9.46 1.76
C ASP A 97 8.22 9.08 3.24
N THR A 98 7.21 9.57 3.94
CA THR A 98 7.03 9.40 5.38
C THR A 98 6.20 8.14 5.66
N GLY A 99 6.84 6.97 5.61
CA GLY A 99 6.20 5.70 5.88
C GLY A 99 5.75 4.96 4.63
N PRO A 100 5.31 3.70 4.77
CA PRO A 100 5.01 2.84 3.63
C PRO A 100 3.88 3.34 2.73
N ALA A 101 2.77 3.86 3.31
CA ALA A 101 1.64 4.33 2.50
C ALA A 101 2.05 5.52 1.63
N ALA A 102 2.76 6.50 2.20
CA ALA A 102 3.24 7.64 1.44
C ALA A 102 4.22 7.21 0.35
N TYR A 103 5.14 6.31 0.67
CA TYR A 103 6.09 5.80 -0.31
C TYR A 103 5.38 5.14 -1.50
N VAL A 104 4.41 4.26 -1.24
CA VAL A 104 3.66 3.59 -2.30
C VAL A 104 2.90 4.61 -3.14
N ALA A 105 2.25 5.57 -2.51
CA ALA A 105 1.48 6.58 -3.22
C ALA A 105 2.36 7.45 -4.13
N HIS A 106 3.59 7.75 -3.71
CA HIS A 106 4.49 8.61 -4.47
C HIS A 106 5.24 7.88 -5.59
N HIS A 107 5.41 6.57 -5.46
CA HIS A 107 6.22 5.80 -6.41
C HIS A 107 5.41 4.91 -7.34
N ALA A 108 4.11 4.72 -7.09
CA ALA A 108 3.24 3.99 -8.00
C ALA A 108 2.92 4.83 -9.24
N GLU A 109 2.72 4.15 -10.37
CA GLU A 109 2.53 4.84 -11.65
C GLU A 109 1.20 5.57 -11.72
N ARG A 110 0.11 4.92 -11.27
CA ARG A 110 -1.23 5.52 -11.25
C ARG A 110 -1.86 5.32 -9.90
N VAL A 111 -2.15 6.42 -9.22
CA VAL A 111 -2.72 6.41 -7.87
C VAL A 111 -3.93 7.31 -7.83
N GLU A 112 -5.00 6.81 -7.24
CA GLU A 112 -6.17 7.61 -6.93
C GLU A 112 -6.44 7.54 -5.42
N LEU A 113 -6.88 8.65 -4.86
CA LEU A 113 -7.23 8.76 -3.45
C LEU A 113 -8.73 9.01 -3.33
N PHE A 114 -9.42 8.12 -2.63
CA PHE A 114 -10.82 8.33 -2.26
C PHE A 114 -10.88 8.54 -0.76
N LEU A 115 -11.24 9.76 -0.38
CA LEU A 115 -11.19 10.23 1.01
C LEU A 115 -12.56 10.78 1.40
N ASP A 116 -12.97 10.58 2.66
CA ASP A 116 -14.04 11.40 3.20
C ASP A 116 -13.48 12.73 3.72
N ALA A 117 -14.37 13.65 4.08
CA ALA A 117 -13.95 14.96 4.55
C ALA A 117 -13.11 14.88 5.83
N GLN A 118 -13.42 13.93 6.72
CA GLN A 118 -12.69 13.78 7.98
C GLN A 118 -11.26 13.32 7.76
N ALA A 119 -11.04 12.35 6.86
CA ALA A 119 -9.70 11.90 6.50
C ALA A 119 -8.91 13.02 5.80
N ASN A 120 -9.58 13.90 5.09
CA ASN A 120 -8.96 15.05 4.43
C ASN A 120 -8.86 16.28 5.34
N GLY A 121 -8.82 16.08 6.65
CA GLY A 121 -8.66 17.17 7.63
C GLY A 121 -9.86 18.10 7.73
N GLY A 122 -11.06 17.61 7.39
CA GLY A 122 -12.28 18.41 7.38
C GLY A 122 -12.48 19.21 6.12
N LYS A 123 -11.62 19.05 5.11
CA LYS A 123 -11.71 19.78 3.84
C LYS A 123 -12.60 19.03 2.85
N MET A 124 -13.41 19.81 2.13
CA MET A 124 -14.18 19.26 1.01
C MET A 124 -13.30 19.11 -0.21
N SER A 125 -13.51 18.01 -0.92
CA SER A 125 -12.88 17.81 -2.22
C SER A 125 -13.49 18.75 -3.24
N THR A 126 -12.67 19.44 -3.98
CA THR A 126 -13.11 20.33 -5.07
C THR A 126 -12.80 19.76 -6.43
#